data_6346312e5e4733e6deb5c9d99779d04e
#
_entry.id   6346312e5e4733e6deb5c9d99779d04e
#
_cell.length_a   1.000
_cell.length_b   1.000
_cell.length_c   1.000
_cell.angle_alpha   90.00
_cell.angle_beta   90.00
_cell.angle_gamma   90.00
#
_symmetry.space_group_name_H-M   'P 1'
#
loop_
_entity.id
_entity.type
_entity.pdbx_description
1 polymer ?
#
loop_
_entity_poly.entity_id
_entity_poly.type
_entity_poly.pdbx_seq_one_letter_code
_entity_poly.pdbx_strand_id
1 'polypeptide(L)'
;RTHIDRPNGIDNTFFLKFDQVEPEFLDTLSKAKEFIKRVGYSGTFSIEFLKEKSTGKNYFTETNFRNDGNAICQTSAGMNIPYIYYLYYSGGDWQKELSVSTVSTTYLMPEIYYFKCMLKREFSLKEWWRNYRRTTCFITYFKEDQKPFWHSLFRELKTTLRNRL
;
A
#
# COMPACT_ATOMS: atom_id res chain seq x y z
N ARG A 1 6.30 -5.72 -4.83
CA ARG A 1 6.87 -5.00 -3.68
C ARG A 1 6.18 -3.65 -3.49
N THR A 2 5.87 -3.31 -2.26
CA THR A 2 5.35 -1.99 -1.91
C THR A 2 6.48 -1.19 -1.27
N HIS A 3 6.78 -0.02 -1.82
CA HIS A 3 7.70 0.94 -1.23
C HIS A 3 6.90 2.08 -0.59
N ILE A 4 7.24 2.39 0.66
CA ILE A 4 6.54 3.41 1.45
C ILE A 4 7.48 4.59 1.60
N ASP A 5 7.04 5.76 1.14
CA ASP A 5 7.73 7.01 1.40
C ASP A 5 7.10 7.68 2.63
N ARG A 6 7.90 7.85 3.67
CA ARG A 6 7.48 8.47 4.94
C ARG A 6 8.23 9.78 5.15
N PRO A 7 7.63 10.91 4.82
CA PRO A 7 8.24 12.20 5.13
C PRO A 7 8.44 12.34 6.65
N ASN A 8 9.61 12.80 7.06
CA ASN A 8 9.93 13.15 8.45
C ASN A 8 9.74 12.02 9.50
N GLY A 9 9.86 10.76 9.10
CA GLY A 9 9.77 9.62 10.02
C GLY A 9 8.38 9.36 10.62
N ILE A 10 7.32 9.90 10.04
CA ILE A 10 5.94 9.68 10.49
C ILE A 10 5.53 8.23 10.21
N ASP A 11 4.88 7.59 11.19
CA ASP A 11 4.55 6.15 11.15
C ASP A 11 3.50 5.76 10.11
N ASN A 12 2.72 6.71 9.61
CA ASN A 12 1.66 6.44 8.65
C ASN A 12 2.16 6.46 7.22
N THR A 13 1.61 5.57 6.41
CA THR A 13 1.89 5.51 4.98
C THR A 13 1.20 6.66 4.26
N PHE A 14 1.97 7.53 3.65
CA PHE A 14 1.44 8.68 2.90
C PHE A 14 1.39 8.44 1.40
N PHE A 15 2.45 7.85 0.89
CA PHE A 15 2.62 7.68 -0.54
C PHE A 15 3.28 6.33 -0.80
N LEU A 16 2.55 5.46 -1.48
CA LEU A 16 2.96 4.10 -1.76
C LEU A 16 3.32 3.95 -3.22
N LYS A 17 4.47 3.33 -3.48
CA LYS A 17 4.81 2.80 -4.79
C LYS A 17 4.68 1.29 -4.74
N PHE A 18 3.82 0.72 -5.57
CA PHE A 18 3.77 -0.71 -5.83
C PHE A 18 4.47 -1.01 -7.16
N ASP A 19 5.40 -1.95 -7.14
CA ASP A 19 6.24 -2.26 -8.29
C ASP A 19 6.73 -3.72 -8.23
N GLN A 20 7.41 -4.16 -9.27
CA GLN A 20 8.09 -5.45 -9.29
C GLN A 20 9.21 -5.50 -8.24
N VAL A 21 9.60 -6.71 -7.87
CA VAL A 21 10.70 -6.93 -6.94
C VAL A 21 12.04 -6.61 -7.62
N GLU A 22 12.79 -5.71 -7.02
CA GLU A 22 14.12 -5.34 -7.48
C GLU A 22 15.11 -6.51 -7.23
N PRO A 23 16.13 -6.71 -8.11
CA PRO A 23 17.10 -7.80 -7.97
C PRO A 23 17.79 -7.84 -6.59
N GLU A 24 18.11 -6.68 -6.03
CA GLU A 24 18.74 -6.55 -4.70
C GLU A 24 17.87 -7.03 -3.54
N PHE A 25 16.55 -7.20 -3.76
CA PHE A 25 15.61 -7.68 -2.77
C PHE A 25 15.38 -9.20 -2.84
N LEU A 26 15.92 -9.90 -3.82
CA LEU A 26 15.63 -11.33 -4.06
C LEU A 26 16.09 -12.23 -2.91
N ASP A 27 17.23 -11.94 -2.28
CA ASP A 27 17.69 -12.68 -1.10
C ASP A 27 16.72 -12.53 0.08
N THR A 28 16.27 -11.30 0.36
CA THR A 28 15.27 -11.01 1.38
C THR A 28 13.94 -11.72 1.07
N LEU A 29 13.52 -11.72 -0.19
CA LEU A 29 12.31 -12.43 -0.62
C LEU A 29 12.43 -13.95 -0.43
N SER A 30 13.60 -14.54 -0.72
CA SER A 30 13.85 -15.97 -0.50
C SER A 30 13.72 -16.34 0.99
N LYS A 31 14.34 -15.56 1.87
CA LYS A 31 14.24 -15.74 3.33
C LYS A 31 12.80 -15.55 3.84
N ALA A 32 12.08 -14.59 3.30
CA ALA A 32 10.67 -14.37 3.63
C ALA A 32 9.79 -15.58 3.24
N LYS A 33 10.00 -16.14 2.06
CA LYS A 33 9.30 -17.36 1.60
C LYS A 33 9.61 -18.56 2.52
N GLU A 34 10.87 -18.75 2.89
CA GLU A 34 11.27 -19.81 3.81
C GLU A 34 10.64 -19.64 5.19
N PHE A 35 10.60 -18.41 5.72
CA PHE A 35 9.92 -18.09 6.97
C PHE A 35 8.45 -18.51 6.94
N ILE A 36 7.68 -18.09 5.94
CA ILE A 36 6.26 -18.44 5.82
C ILE A 36 6.07 -19.96 5.69
N LYS A 37 6.94 -20.64 4.94
CA LYS A 37 6.92 -22.11 4.82
C LYS A 37 7.14 -22.79 6.17
N ARG A 38 8.08 -22.33 6.97
CA ARG A 38 8.36 -22.88 8.32
C ARG A 38 7.23 -22.64 9.31
N VAL A 39 6.53 -21.49 9.19
CA VAL A 39 5.34 -21.18 9.99
C VAL A 39 4.16 -22.07 9.61
N GLY A 40 4.17 -22.67 8.41
CA GLY A 40 3.07 -23.51 7.91
C GLY A 40 1.81 -22.72 7.55
N TYR A 41 1.92 -21.41 7.33
CA TYR A 41 0.77 -20.58 7.01
C TYR A 41 0.39 -20.68 5.53
N SER A 42 -0.93 -20.80 5.29
CA SER A 42 -1.53 -20.73 3.96
C SER A 42 -2.61 -19.65 3.96
N GLY A 43 -2.46 -18.64 3.12
CA GLY A 43 -3.39 -17.52 3.04
C GLY A 43 -2.73 -16.25 2.52
N THR A 44 -3.49 -15.16 2.54
CA THR A 44 -2.95 -13.84 2.24
C THR A 44 -2.15 -13.30 3.42
N PHE A 45 -1.00 -12.71 3.14
CA PHE A 45 -0.16 -12.09 4.16
C PHE A 45 0.64 -10.92 3.57
N SER A 46 1.12 -10.07 4.44
CA SER A 46 2.15 -9.08 4.12
C SER A 46 3.31 -9.18 5.10
N ILE A 47 4.52 -8.98 4.62
CA ILE A 47 5.74 -8.93 5.45
C ILE A 47 6.35 -7.55 5.28
N GLU A 48 6.69 -6.89 6.37
CA GLU A 48 7.31 -5.59 6.39
C GLU A 48 8.79 -5.67 6.72
N PHE A 49 9.58 -4.85 6.02
CA PHE A 49 11.01 -4.70 6.24
C PHE A 49 11.40 -3.24 6.30
N LEU A 50 12.32 -2.90 7.17
CA LEU A 50 13.04 -1.63 7.16
C LEU A 50 14.36 -1.79 6.42
N LYS A 51 14.59 -0.96 5.41
CA LYS A 51 15.87 -0.89 4.70
C LYS A 51 16.77 0.15 5.35
N GLU A 52 17.90 -0.27 5.89
CA GLU A 52 18.92 0.64 6.39
C GLU A 52 19.59 1.38 5.23
N LYS A 53 19.58 2.71 5.27
CA LYS A 53 20.10 3.53 4.16
C LYS A 53 21.60 3.40 3.96
N SER A 54 22.36 3.25 5.05
CA SER A 54 23.83 3.21 5.03
C SER A 54 24.39 1.92 4.44
N THR A 55 23.75 0.77 4.75
CA THR A 55 24.23 -0.56 4.38
C THR A 55 23.40 -1.24 3.31
N GLY A 56 22.20 -0.73 3.03
CA GLY A 56 21.22 -1.37 2.15
C GLY A 56 20.58 -2.64 2.73
N LYS A 57 20.90 -3.02 3.98
CA LYS A 57 20.34 -4.21 4.61
C LYS A 57 18.85 -4.05 4.91
N ASN A 58 18.11 -5.15 4.74
CA ASN A 58 16.69 -5.22 5.08
C ASN A 58 16.51 -5.92 6.42
N TYR A 59 15.80 -5.28 7.34
CA TYR A 59 15.49 -5.81 8.66
C TYR A 59 14.00 -6.13 8.72
N PHE A 60 13.66 -7.37 9.09
CA PHE A 60 12.29 -7.78 9.33
C PHE A 60 11.69 -6.97 10.49
N THR A 61 10.46 -6.51 10.31
CA THR A 61 9.70 -5.82 11.36
C THR A 61 8.50 -6.61 11.82
N GLU A 62 7.59 -6.93 10.89
CA GLU A 62 6.38 -7.68 11.23
C GLU A 62 5.83 -8.49 10.06
N THR A 63 4.97 -9.45 10.38
CA THR A 63 4.12 -10.17 9.42
C THR A 63 2.67 -10.03 9.80
N ASN A 64 1.86 -9.59 8.86
CA ASN A 64 0.41 -9.52 8.99
C ASN A 64 -0.21 -10.69 8.23
N PHE A 65 -0.77 -11.67 8.93
CA PHE A 65 -1.43 -12.85 8.36
C PHE A 65 -2.88 -12.54 7.94
N ARG A 66 -3.05 -11.57 7.11
CA ARG A 66 -4.32 -11.10 6.58
C ARG A 66 -4.11 -10.33 5.30
N ASN A 67 -5.22 -10.05 4.61
CA ASN A 67 -5.16 -9.08 3.50
C ASN A 67 -4.76 -7.71 4.04
N ASP A 68 -3.86 -7.06 3.31
CA ASP A 68 -3.29 -5.76 3.65
C ASP A 68 -4.25 -4.63 3.24
N GLY A 69 -4.24 -3.53 3.98
CA GLY A 69 -4.92 -2.28 3.62
C GLY A 69 -4.47 -1.69 2.28
N ASN A 70 -3.30 -2.10 1.80
CA ASN A 70 -2.75 -1.70 0.50
C ASN A 70 -3.21 -2.57 -0.68
N ALA A 71 -4.11 -3.54 -0.46
CA ALA A 71 -4.60 -4.44 -1.51
C ALA A 71 -5.21 -3.71 -2.71
N ILE A 72 -5.78 -2.53 -2.49
CA ILE A 72 -6.28 -1.68 -3.57
C ILE A 72 -5.17 -1.21 -4.52
N CYS A 73 -3.99 -0.90 -3.98
CA CYS A 73 -2.82 -0.54 -4.78
C CYS A 73 -2.34 -1.72 -5.63
N GLN A 74 -2.32 -2.91 -5.05
CA GLN A 74 -1.95 -4.14 -5.74
C GLN A 74 -2.94 -4.47 -6.86
N THR A 75 -4.24 -4.35 -6.57
CA THR A 75 -5.32 -4.56 -7.56
C THR A 75 -5.22 -3.55 -8.70
N SER A 76 -5.00 -2.27 -8.39
CA SER A 76 -4.82 -1.22 -9.40
C SER A 76 -3.56 -1.42 -10.24
N ALA A 77 -2.54 -2.07 -9.69
CA ALA A 77 -1.32 -2.44 -10.39
C ALA A 77 -1.50 -3.65 -11.33
N GLY A 78 -2.65 -4.33 -11.30
CA GLY A 78 -2.94 -5.51 -12.11
C GLY A 78 -2.84 -6.85 -11.37
N MET A 79 -2.61 -6.84 -10.05
CA MET A 79 -2.52 -8.04 -9.22
C MET A 79 -3.65 -8.07 -8.18
N ASN A 80 -4.79 -8.64 -8.53
CA ASN A 80 -5.95 -8.72 -7.64
C ASN A 80 -5.81 -9.91 -6.66
N ILE A 81 -4.97 -9.75 -5.64
CA ILE A 81 -4.70 -10.79 -4.64
C ILE A 81 -5.98 -11.26 -3.92
N PRO A 82 -6.92 -10.40 -3.49
CA PRO A 82 -8.18 -10.85 -2.90
C PRO A 82 -9.00 -11.76 -3.81
N TYR A 83 -9.05 -11.46 -5.11
CA TYR A 83 -9.77 -12.27 -6.08
C TYR A 83 -9.07 -13.61 -6.34
N ILE A 84 -7.74 -13.61 -6.48
CA ILE A 84 -6.94 -14.83 -6.62
C ILE A 84 -7.13 -15.74 -5.39
N TYR A 85 -7.16 -15.18 -4.20
CA TYR A 85 -7.43 -15.91 -2.96
C TYR A 85 -8.85 -16.51 -2.94
N TYR A 86 -9.85 -15.74 -3.35
CA TYR A 86 -11.21 -16.24 -3.52
C TYR A 86 -11.28 -17.42 -4.47
N LEU A 87 -10.65 -17.33 -5.65
CA LEU A 87 -10.61 -18.42 -6.62
C LEU A 87 -9.94 -19.67 -6.05
N TYR A 88 -8.84 -19.51 -5.32
CA TYR A 88 -8.14 -20.62 -4.68
C TYR A 88 -9.07 -21.43 -3.76
N TYR A 89 -9.85 -20.78 -2.90
CA TYR A 89 -10.74 -21.47 -1.96
C TYR A 89 -12.08 -21.90 -2.55
N SER A 90 -12.55 -21.27 -3.62
CA SER A 90 -13.79 -21.65 -4.31
C SER A 90 -13.59 -22.74 -5.38
N GLY A 91 -12.36 -23.20 -5.59
CA GLY A 91 -12.05 -24.17 -6.64
C GLY A 91 -12.01 -23.59 -8.04
N GLY A 92 -11.89 -22.27 -8.17
CA GLY A 92 -11.74 -21.59 -9.45
C GLY A 92 -10.31 -21.65 -9.99
N ASP A 93 -10.13 -21.18 -11.23
CA ASP A 93 -8.83 -21.24 -11.93
C ASP A 93 -7.93 -20.04 -11.53
N TRP A 94 -7.42 -20.09 -10.30
CA TRP A 94 -6.53 -19.05 -9.74
C TRP A 94 -5.16 -19.02 -10.44
N GLN A 95 -4.70 -20.15 -10.98
CA GLN A 95 -3.41 -20.22 -11.67
C GLN A 95 -3.46 -19.46 -12.99
N LYS A 96 -4.57 -19.56 -13.71
CA LYS A 96 -4.81 -18.77 -14.92
C LYS A 96 -4.85 -17.29 -14.59
N GLU A 97 -5.60 -16.89 -13.58
CA GLU A 97 -5.66 -15.49 -13.14
C GLU A 97 -4.28 -14.95 -12.76
N LEU A 98 -3.50 -15.73 -12.00
CA LEU A 98 -2.13 -15.35 -11.64
C LEU A 98 -1.21 -15.24 -12.87
N SER A 99 -1.34 -16.12 -13.84
CA SER A 99 -0.50 -16.15 -15.04
C SER A 99 -0.74 -14.98 -16.00
N VAL A 100 -1.96 -14.43 -16.03
CA VAL A 100 -2.32 -13.28 -16.87
C VAL A 100 -2.13 -11.95 -16.15
N SER A 101 -1.89 -11.97 -14.84
CA SER A 101 -1.68 -10.75 -14.06
C SER A 101 -0.34 -10.12 -14.41
N THR A 102 -0.39 -8.85 -14.81
CA THR A 102 0.80 -8.04 -15.09
C THR A 102 0.90 -6.90 -14.11
N VAL A 103 2.05 -6.77 -13.46
CA VAL A 103 2.26 -5.69 -12.48
C VAL A 103 2.79 -4.45 -13.17
N SER A 104 2.02 -3.36 -13.08
CA SER A 104 2.44 -2.02 -13.47
C SER A 104 2.81 -1.19 -12.26
N THR A 105 3.76 -0.26 -12.42
CA THR A 105 4.10 0.69 -11.36
C THR A 105 2.87 1.52 -11.00
N THR A 106 2.45 1.42 -9.76
CA THR A 106 1.26 2.11 -9.24
C THR A 106 1.64 2.95 -8.01
N TYR A 107 1.09 4.15 -7.96
CA TYR A 107 1.28 5.09 -6.85
C TYR A 107 -0.03 5.32 -6.14
N LEU A 108 -0.11 4.88 -4.89
CA LEU A 108 -1.25 5.06 -4.02
C LEU A 108 -1.09 6.31 -3.16
N MET A 109 -2.12 7.12 -3.10
CA MET A 109 -2.20 8.27 -2.20
C MET A 109 -3.41 8.15 -1.27
N PRO A 110 -3.25 8.21 0.06
CA PRO A 110 -4.35 8.41 0.99
C PRO A 110 -4.74 9.89 0.97
N GLU A 111 -5.50 10.31 -0.02
CA GLU A 111 -5.68 11.69 -0.46
C GLU A 111 -6.08 12.66 0.65
N ILE A 112 -7.05 12.30 1.49
CA ILE A 112 -7.56 13.17 2.57
C ILE A 112 -6.49 13.34 3.65
N TYR A 113 -5.87 12.24 4.05
CA TYR A 113 -4.84 12.27 5.08
C TYR A 113 -3.57 12.98 4.59
N TYR A 114 -3.17 12.70 3.36
CA TYR A 114 -2.02 13.34 2.74
C TYR A 114 -2.20 14.85 2.59
N PHE A 115 -3.40 15.30 2.21
CA PHE A 115 -3.75 16.71 2.16
C PHE A 115 -3.69 17.35 3.56
N LYS A 116 -4.20 16.68 4.59
CA LYS A 116 -4.13 17.13 5.99
C LYS A 116 -2.69 17.33 6.48
N CYS A 117 -1.78 16.42 6.14
CA CYS A 117 -0.35 16.52 6.47
C CYS A 117 0.31 17.70 5.75
N MET A 118 -0.06 17.98 4.51
CA MET A 118 0.39 19.16 3.78
C MET A 118 -0.09 20.45 4.48
N LEU A 119 -1.37 20.51 4.91
CA LEU A 119 -1.89 21.66 5.67
C LEU A 119 -1.18 21.85 7.02
N LYS A 120 -0.73 20.77 7.66
CA LYS A 120 0.09 20.79 8.88
C LYS A 120 1.56 21.16 8.62
N ARG A 121 1.95 21.40 7.36
CA ARG A 121 3.31 21.71 6.93
C ARG A 121 4.32 20.58 7.20
N GLU A 122 3.86 19.33 7.25
CA GLU A 122 4.74 18.16 7.38
C GLU A 122 5.59 17.96 6.12
N PHE A 123 5.12 18.48 5.00
CA PHE A 123 5.85 18.61 3.72
C PHE A 123 5.29 19.79 2.90
N SER A 124 6.01 20.18 1.86
CA SER A 124 5.68 21.34 1.05
C SER A 124 4.50 21.12 0.10
N LEU A 125 3.79 22.20 -0.24
CA LEU A 125 2.77 22.17 -1.31
C LEU A 125 3.33 21.68 -2.65
N LYS A 126 4.59 22.05 -2.97
CA LYS A 126 5.28 21.58 -4.19
C LYS A 126 5.45 20.05 -4.18
N GLU A 127 5.81 19.49 -3.05
CA GLU A 127 5.96 18.04 -2.87
C GLU A 127 4.61 17.33 -2.95
N TRP A 128 3.59 17.86 -2.26
CA TRP A 128 2.22 17.36 -2.37
C TRP A 128 1.75 17.30 -3.83
N TRP A 129 1.92 18.40 -4.56
CA TRP A 129 1.54 18.50 -5.98
C TRP A 129 2.30 17.53 -6.87
N ARG A 130 3.61 17.39 -6.66
CA ARG A 130 4.44 16.41 -7.37
C ARG A 130 3.91 14.98 -7.19
N ASN A 131 3.59 14.60 -5.96
CA ASN A 131 3.10 13.26 -5.64
C ASN A 131 1.66 13.05 -6.14
N TYR A 132 0.80 14.08 -6.00
CA TYR A 132 -0.54 14.05 -6.55
C TYR A 132 -0.56 13.78 -8.07
N ARG A 133 0.30 14.45 -8.82
CA ARG A 133 0.43 14.22 -10.28
C ARG A 133 0.96 12.83 -10.65
N ARG A 134 1.66 12.16 -9.76
CA ARG A 134 2.15 10.78 -9.96
C ARG A 134 1.14 9.73 -9.52
N THR A 135 0.13 10.12 -8.75
CA THR A 135 -0.86 9.22 -8.19
C THR A 135 -1.67 8.56 -9.30
N THR A 136 -1.76 7.25 -9.24
CA THR A 136 -2.56 6.42 -10.15
C THR A 136 -3.73 5.74 -9.44
N CYS A 137 -3.70 5.72 -8.11
CA CYS A 137 -4.72 5.09 -7.27
C CYS A 137 -4.94 5.92 -5.99
N PHE A 138 -6.19 6.08 -5.60
CA PHE A 138 -6.60 6.72 -4.35
C PHE A 138 -7.22 5.69 -3.40
N ILE A 139 -7.18 5.94 -2.09
CA ILE A 139 -7.75 5.01 -1.10
C ILE A 139 -9.26 5.13 -1.03
N THR A 140 -9.81 6.34 -1.09
CA THR A 140 -11.24 6.59 -0.85
C THR A 140 -11.97 7.18 -2.05
N TYR A 141 -11.26 7.76 -3.00
CA TYR A 141 -11.87 8.34 -4.20
C TYR A 141 -11.97 7.30 -5.33
N PHE A 142 -13.20 6.93 -5.65
CA PHE A 142 -13.55 6.12 -6.81
C PHE A 142 -14.55 6.87 -7.67
N LYS A 143 -14.31 6.90 -8.97
CA LYS A 143 -15.18 7.61 -9.92
C LYS A 143 -16.61 7.06 -9.90
N GLU A 144 -16.73 5.76 -9.75
CA GLU A 144 -17.98 4.99 -9.73
C GLU A 144 -18.74 5.12 -8.41
N ASP A 145 -18.03 5.36 -7.30
CA ASP A 145 -18.63 5.59 -5.98
C ASP A 145 -17.84 6.63 -5.18
N GLN A 146 -18.29 7.86 -5.20
CA GLN A 146 -17.66 8.97 -4.51
C GLN A 146 -18.14 9.17 -3.06
N LYS A 147 -19.17 8.44 -2.61
CA LYS A 147 -19.75 8.61 -1.27
C LYS A 147 -18.72 8.41 -0.15
N PRO A 148 -17.84 7.37 -0.18
CA PRO A 148 -16.82 7.17 0.85
C PRO A 148 -15.86 8.37 0.97
N PHE A 149 -15.48 8.96 -0.16
CA PHE A 149 -14.60 10.12 -0.20
C PHE A 149 -15.27 11.33 0.48
N TRP A 150 -16.47 11.71 0.06
CA TRP A 150 -17.17 12.86 0.62
C TRP A 150 -17.48 12.68 2.09
N HIS A 151 -17.93 11.48 2.50
CA HIS A 151 -18.17 11.17 3.91
C HIS A 151 -16.90 11.33 4.75
N SER A 152 -15.78 10.81 4.28
CA SER A 152 -14.49 10.89 4.98
C SER A 152 -13.99 12.33 5.05
N LEU A 153 -14.11 13.10 3.97
CA LEU A 153 -13.72 14.49 3.92
C LEU A 153 -14.53 15.35 4.92
N PHE A 154 -15.86 15.21 4.93
CA PHE A 154 -16.72 15.93 5.86
C PHE A 154 -16.45 15.56 7.33
N ARG A 155 -16.20 14.29 7.61
CA ARG A 155 -15.83 13.81 8.94
C ARG A 155 -14.53 14.47 9.41
N GLU A 156 -13.51 14.50 8.56
CA GLU A 156 -12.22 15.14 8.89
C GLU A 156 -12.36 16.66 9.10
N LEU A 157 -13.12 17.34 8.25
CA LEU A 157 -13.38 18.78 8.43
C LEU A 157 -14.09 19.05 9.76
N LYS A 158 -15.14 18.29 10.08
CA LYS A 158 -15.86 18.43 11.37
C LYS A 158 -14.95 18.20 12.57
N THR A 159 -14.10 17.17 12.52
CA THR A 159 -13.15 16.86 13.59
C THR A 159 -12.11 17.98 13.75
N THR A 160 -11.60 18.51 12.65
CA THR A 160 -10.63 19.60 12.67
C THR A 160 -11.21 20.90 13.22
N LEU A 161 -12.45 21.22 12.89
CA LEU A 161 -13.16 22.38 13.44
C LEU A 161 -13.42 22.22 14.95
N ARG A 162 -13.86 21.05 15.39
CA ARG A 162 -14.12 20.77 16.82
C ARG A 162 -12.87 20.84 17.69
N ASN A 163 -11.71 20.48 17.15
CA ASN A 163 -10.45 20.50 17.90
C ASN A 163 -9.77 21.88 17.89
N ARG A 164 -10.34 22.88 17.20
CA ARG A 164 -9.87 24.28 17.20
C ARG A 164 -10.73 25.20 18.06
N LEU A 165 -11.88 24.72 18.52
CA LEU A 165 -12.77 25.36 19.51
C LEU A 165 -12.52 24.77 20.91
#